data_e3e87cd2993016b270849cc55d024532
#
_entry.id   e3e87cd2993016b270849cc55d024532
#
_cell.length_a   1.000
_cell.length_b   1.000
_cell.length_c   1.000
_cell.angle_alpha   90.00
_cell.angle_beta   90.00
_cell.angle_gamma   90.00
#
_symmetry.space_group_name_H-M   'P 1'
#
loop_
_entity.id
_entity.type
_entity.pdbx_description
1 polymer ?
#
loop_
_entity_poly.entity_id
_entity_poly.type
_entity_poly.pdbx_seq_one_letter_code
_entity_poly.pdbx_strand_id
1 'polypeptide(L)'
;QISKNATTGAITDNTTIDSSGNLVAGGTATFAGIVDLNGNTMSAGTGITTGTGTVYAGAAVKVGGVYSTSILIDLTGLASSGSGDIIGKAATANSHVGQITAANNGTILTGQWSVYEAPATGDPDIDLWYADEATGTEDAAITGLTNQTQLMNNGDLTAGSIDYFTAGTVPAADKYLY
;
A
#
# COMPACT_ATOMS: atom_id res chain seq x y z
N GLN A 1 6.91 32.43 8.56
CA GLN A 1 6.50 33.26 9.72
C GLN A 1 5.32 32.57 10.40
N ILE A 2 5.54 32.03 11.60
CA ILE A 2 4.46 31.40 12.38
C ILE A 2 3.63 32.53 12.97
N SER A 3 2.36 32.62 12.54
CA SER A 3 1.42 33.63 13.03
C SER A 3 0.98 33.26 14.45
N LYS A 4 1.24 34.12 15.40
CA LYS A 4 0.68 34.00 16.77
C LYS A 4 -0.81 34.27 16.73
N ASN A 5 -1.62 33.31 17.12
CA ASN A 5 -3.01 33.61 17.45
C ASN A 5 -3.05 34.19 18.86
N ALA A 6 -3.56 35.45 18.95
CA ALA A 6 -3.38 36.33 20.09
C ALA A 6 -4.22 35.99 21.35
N THR A 7 -4.75 34.79 21.49
CA THR A 7 -5.74 34.55 22.56
C THR A 7 -5.28 33.69 23.73
N THR A 8 -4.13 33.07 23.73
CA THR A 8 -3.69 32.28 24.90
C THR A 8 -2.18 32.08 24.94
N GLY A 9 -1.54 32.75 25.88
CA GLY A 9 -0.26 32.36 26.40
C GLY A 9 0.97 32.63 25.51
N ALA A 10 2.09 32.91 26.14
CA ALA A 10 3.38 32.98 25.47
C ALA A 10 3.74 31.64 24.85
N ILE A 11 3.85 31.60 23.51
CA ILE A 11 4.55 30.50 22.86
C ILE A 11 6.04 30.68 23.21
N THR A 12 6.53 29.86 24.10
CA THR A 12 7.97 29.74 24.28
C THR A 12 8.53 29.00 23.09
N ASP A 13 9.33 29.68 22.30
CA ASP A 13 9.76 29.29 20.95
C ASP A 13 10.76 28.12 20.95
N ASN A 14 10.30 26.93 21.30
CA ASN A 14 11.08 25.71 21.08
C ASN A 14 10.63 24.91 19.86
N THR A 15 9.82 25.53 18.98
CA THR A 15 9.34 24.87 17.77
C THR A 15 9.71 25.73 16.57
N THR A 16 10.55 25.23 15.70
CA THR A 16 10.99 25.90 14.48
C THR A 16 10.77 25.01 13.27
N ILE A 17 10.54 25.63 12.13
CA ILE A 17 10.65 24.95 10.84
C ILE A 17 12.01 25.35 10.28
N ASP A 18 12.88 24.39 10.05
CA ASP A 18 14.20 24.63 9.48
C ASP A 18 14.13 24.96 7.98
N SER A 19 15.25 25.30 7.37
CA SER A 19 15.33 25.64 5.95
C SER A 19 15.02 24.46 5.01
N SER A 20 14.95 23.25 5.54
CA SER A 20 14.57 22.03 4.82
C SER A 20 13.11 21.67 5.04
N GLY A 21 12.35 22.49 5.79
CA GLY A 21 10.93 22.29 6.07
C GLY A 21 10.67 21.33 7.25
N ASN A 22 11.69 20.95 8.02
CA ASN A 22 11.49 20.07 9.17
C ASN A 22 10.97 20.85 10.38
N LEU A 23 9.97 20.28 11.06
CA LEU A 23 9.50 20.78 12.34
C LEU A 23 10.45 20.29 13.45
N VAL A 24 11.14 21.22 14.10
CA VAL A 24 12.01 20.96 15.23
C VAL A 24 11.30 21.41 16.51
N ALA A 25 10.92 20.46 17.36
CA ALA A 25 10.33 20.72 18.68
C ALA A 25 11.35 20.37 19.76
N GLY A 26 11.67 21.31 20.64
CA GLY A 26 12.56 21.10 21.78
C GLY A 26 11.92 20.31 22.95
N GLY A 27 10.76 19.74 22.74
CA GLY A 27 9.98 18.97 23.72
C GLY A 27 8.90 18.14 23.01
N THR A 28 7.85 17.78 23.74
CA THR A 28 6.74 17.00 23.20
C THR A 28 5.86 17.88 22.30
N ALA A 29 5.66 17.50 21.05
CA ALA A 29 4.66 18.08 20.19
C ALA A 29 3.34 17.32 20.35
N THR A 30 2.25 18.03 20.67
CA THR A 30 0.90 17.45 20.75
C THR A 30 0.08 17.97 19.58
N PHE A 31 -0.45 17.08 18.78
CA PHE A 31 -1.30 17.42 17.65
C PHE A 31 -2.75 17.02 17.95
N ALA A 32 -3.68 17.95 17.75
CA ALA A 32 -5.10 17.72 18.00
C ALA A 32 -5.83 16.97 16.85
N GLY A 33 -5.10 16.57 15.82
CA GLY A 33 -5.63 15.90 14.63
C GLY A 33 -4.72 14.77 14.15
N ILE A 34 -5.03 14.26 12.98
CA ILE A 34 -4.19 13.26 12.33
C ILE A 34 -2.87 13.91 11.95
N VAL A 35 -1.78 13.37 12.47
CA VAL A 35 -0.44 13.68 11.97
C VAL A 35 -0.20 12.77 10.78
N ASP A 36 -0.33 13.32 9.59
CA ASP A 36 0.16 12.66 8.39
C ASP A 36 1.70 12.75 8.41
N LEU A 37 2.33 11.67 8.78
CA LEU A 37 3.79 11.57 8.80
C LEU A 37 4.37 11.45 7.39
N ASN A 38 3.53 11.70 6.37
CA ASN A 38 3.88 11.73 4.96
C ASN A 38 4.84 10.61 4.57
N GLY A 39 4.47 9.41 4.99
CA GLY A 39 5.17 8.23 4.52
C GLY A 39 5.05 8.17 3.00
N ASN A 40 6.02 7.57 2.36
CA ASN A 40 6.01 7.41 0.93
C ASN A 40 4.74 6.68 0.49
N THR A 41 3.86 7.38 -0.18
CA THR A 41 2.62 6.79 -0.71
C THR A 41 2.97 5.83 -1.83
N MET A 42 2.48 4.62 -1.74
CA MET A 42 2.52 3.69 -2.87
C MET A 42 1.39 4.06 -3.83
N SER A 43 1.74 4.37 -5.06
CA SER A 43 0.73 4.64 -6.09
C SER A 43 0.26 3.32 -6.70
N ALA A 44 -1.03 3.05 -6.62
CA ALA A 44 -1.65 1.98 -7.37
C ALA A 44 -1.85 2.36 -8.84
N GLY A 45 -2.06 1.37 -9.68
CA GLY A 45 -2.37 1.57 -11.09
C GLY A 45 -3.78 2.10 -11.31
N THR A 46 -4.02 2.65 -12.49
CA THR A 46 -5.33 3.20 -12.87
C THR A 46 -6.45 2.17 -12.92
N GLY A 47 -6.12 0.90 -13.23
CA GLY A 47 -7.06 -0.21 -13.24
C GLY A 47 -7.61 -0.61 -11.88
N ILE A 48 -6.98 -0.13 -10.80
CA ILE A 48 -7.39 -0.38 -9.42
C ILE A 48 -8.05 0.86 -8.80
N THR A 49 -7.51 2.07 -9.06
CA THR A 49 -7.91 3.29 -8.36
C THR A 49 -9.11 4.02 -8.99
N THR A 50 -9.50 3.69 -10.20
CA THR A 50 -10.51 4.46 -10.96
C THR A 50 -11.88 3.81 -11.00
N GLY A 51 -12.26 3.05 -9.99
CA GLY A 51 -13.55 2.38 -9.91
C GLY A 51 -14.31 2.73 -8.63
N THR A 52 -15.36 1.98 -8.37
CA THR A 52 -16.02 1.95 -7.06
C THR A 52 -15.18 1.22 -6.04
N GLY A 53 -14.32 0.30 -6.46
CA GLY A 53 -13.27 -0.26 -5.62
C GLY A 53 -12.16 0.75 -5.41
N THR A 54 -11.63 0.81 -4.21
CA THR A 54 -10.60 1.79 -3.85
C THR A 54 -9.41 1.05 -3.26
N VAL A 55 -8.25 1.26 -3.86
CA VAL A 55 -7.00 0.90 -3.21
C VAL A 55 -6.51 2.13 -2.48
N TYR A 56 -6.40 2.00 -1.19
CA TYR A 56 -5.72 2.95 -0.36
C TYR A 56 -4.32 2.44 -0.12
N ALA A 57 -3.37 2.91 -0.89
CA ALA A 57 -1.99 2.68 -0.55
C ALA A 57 -1.70 3.39 0.77
N GLY A 58 -1.40 2.62 1.78
CA GLY A 58 -0.97 3.16 3.05
C GLY A 58 0.45 3.72 2.96
N ALA A 59 0.81 4.50 3.95
CA ALA A 59 2.13 5.06 4.05
C ALA A 59 3.16 4.02 4.51
N ALA A 60 4.38 4.12 4.01
CA ALA A 60 5.51 3.45 4.61
C ALA A 60 6.03 4.28 5.79
N VAL A 61 5.96 3.73 6.99
CA VAL A 61 6.48 4.36 8.21
C VAL A 61 7.83 3.77 8.54
N LYS A 62 8.82 4.62 8.75
CA LYS A 62 10.17 4.20 9.17
C LYS A 62 10.39 4.45 10.65
N VAL A 63 10.66 3.40 11.40
CA VAL A 63 11.02 3.49 12.82
C VAL A 63 12.35 2.77 13.04
N GLY A 64 13.36 3.49 13.48
CA GLY A 64 14.66 2.92 13.84
C GLY A 64 15.36 2.15 12.70
N GLY A 65 15.09 2.48 11.45
CA GLY A 65 15.66 1.79 10.30
C GLY A 65 14.78 0.66 9.72
N VAL A 66 13.66 0.34 10.37
CA VAL A 66 12.67 -0.61 9.85
C VAL A 66 11.54 0.15 9.17
N TYR A 67 11.17 -0.27 7.97
CA TYR A 67 9.99 0.24 7.26
C TYR A 67 8.81 -0.69 7.50
N SER A 68 7.65 -0.10 7.77
CA SER A 68 6.35 -0.78 7.73
C SER A 68 5.54 -0.16 6.61
N THR A 69 5.22 -0.94 5.59
CA THR A 69 4.38 -0.52 4.46
C THR A 69 3.04 -1.23 4.57
N SER A 70 1.96 -0.46 4.57
CA SER A 70 0.60 -0.99 4.60
C SER A 70 -0.13 -0.63 3.31
N ILE A 71 -0.84 -1.58 2.73
CA ILE A 71 -1.71 -1.39 1.58
C ILE A 71 -3.10 -1.87 1.99
N LEU A 72 -4.08 -1.00 1.92
CA LEU A 72 -5.49 -1.34 2.13
C LEU A 72 -6.16 -1.45 0.76
N ILE A 73 -6.82 -2.57 0.53
CA ILE A 73 -7.48 -2.87 -0.75
C ILE A 73 -8.96 -3.09 -0.48
N ASP A 74 -9.80 -2.32 -1.15
CA ASP A 74 -11.24 -2.55 -1.26
C ASP A 74 -11.52 -3.10 -2.66
N LEU A 75 -11.99 -4.33 -2.74
CA LEU A 75 -12.25 -5.01 -4.00
C LEU A 75 -13.64 -4.70 -4.58
N THR A 76 -14.43 -3.82 -3.96
CA THR A 76 -15.77 -3.46 -4.43
C THR A 76 -15.74 -2.92 -5.85
N GLY A 77 -16.41 -3.59 -6.76
CA GLY A 77 -16.48 -3.21 -8.18
C GLY A 77 -15.24 -3.57 -9.02
N LEU A 78 -14.31 -4.30 -8.42
CA LEU A 78 -13.23 -4.96 -9.13
C LEU A 78 -13.60 -6.42 -9.42
N ALA A 79 -13.07 -6.98 -10.49
CA ALA A 79 -13.35 -8.34 -10.90
C ALA A 79 -12.20 -8.94 -11.70
N SER A 80 -12.28 -10.24 -11.96
CA SER A 80 -11.59 -10.96 -13.02
C SER A 80 -12.53 -12.04 -13.56
N SER A 81 -12.31 -12.51 -14.77
CA SER A 81 -13.18 -13.50 -15.41
C SER A 81 -12.77 -14.94 -15.17
N GLY A 82 -11.56 -15.20 -14.74
CA GLY A 82 -11.02 -16.55 -14.59
C GLY A 82 -9.96 -16.70 -13.53
N SER A 83 -9.68 -17.95 -13.20
CA SER A 83 -8.60 -18.31 -12.27
C SER A 83 -7.24 -17.93 -12.85
N GLY A 84 -6.43 -17.26 -12.05
CA GLY A 84 -5.11 -16.78 -12.45
C GLY A 84 -5.11 -15.51 -13.28
N ASP A 85 -6.27 -14.85 -13.42
CA ASP A 85 -6.42 -13.59 -14.10
C ASP A 85 -6.24 -12.41 -13.11
N ILE A 86 -5.74 -11.31 -13.65
CA ILE A 86 -5.50 -10.10 -12.87
C ILE A 86 -6.83 -9.44 -12.50
N ILE A 87 -7.02 -9.18 -11.20
CA ILE A 87 -8.18 -8.46 -10.69
C ILE A 87 -8.01 -6.96 -10.95
N GLY A 88 -9.05 -6.34 -11.47
CA GLY A 88 -9.05 -4.91 -11.73
C GLY A 88 -10.41 -4.38 -12.13
N LYS A 89 -10.42 -3.14 -12.61
CA LYS A 89 -11.60 -2.53 -13.21
C LYS A 89 -11.74 -3.00 -14.66
N ALA A 90 -12.96 -3.40 -15.03
CA ALA A 90 -13.27 -3.97 -16.31
C ALA A 90 -12.58 -3.27 -17.51
N ALA A 91 -11.87 -4.06 -18.30
CA ALA A 91 -11.12 -3.66 -19.49
C ALA A 91 -10.07 -2.55 -19.26
N THR A 92 -9.52 -2.44 -18.06
CA THR A 92 -8.55 -1.39 -17.74
C THR A 92 -7.15 -1.97 -17.48
N ALA A 93 -6.15 -1.39 -18.13
CA ALA A 93 -4.73 -1.72 -17.91
C ALA A 93 -4.19 -1.08 -16.60
N ASN A 94 -2.99 -1.49 -16.23
CA ASN A 94 -2.29 -1.01 -15.04
C ASN A 94 -3.04 -1.34 -13.74
N SER A 95 -3.42 -2.59 -13.57
CA SER A 95 -4.20 -3.08 -12.42
C SER A 95 -3.34 -3.46 -11.21
N HIS A 96 -2.10 -2.99 -11.13
CA HIS A 96 -1.25 -3.24 -9.97
C HIS A 96 -1.71 -2.47 -8.72
N VAL A 97 -1.56 -3.08 -7.54
CA VAL A 97 -1.95 -2.49 -6.26
C VAL A 97 -0.87 -1.60 -5.64
N GLY A 98 0.34 -1.65 -6.13
CA GLY A 98 1.43 -0.78 -5.70
C GLY A 98 2.77 -1.24 -6.24
N GLN A 99 3.81 -0.41 -6.07
CA GLN A 99 5.18 -0.74 -6.43
C GLN A 99 6.06 -0.81 -5.18
N ILE A 100 6.84 -1.88 -5.07
CA ILE A 100 7.90 -2.00 -4.06
C ILE A 100 9.16 -1.35 -4.61
N THR A 101 9.69 -0.33 -3.94
CA THR A 101 10.95 0.32 -4.31
C THR A 101 11.95 0.26 -3.15
N ALA A 102 13.23 0.18 -3.46
CA ALA A 102 14.29 0.21 -2.44
C ALA A 102 14.26 1.50 -1.62
N ALA A 103 13.92 2.63 -2.25
CA ALA A 103 13.90 3.93 -1.60
C ALA A 103 12.74 4.06 -0.59
N ASN A 104 11.56 3.55 -0.94
CA ASN A 104 10.33 3.73 -0.15
C ASN A 104 10.07 2.59 0.82
N ASN A 105 10.47 1.38 0.47
CA ASN A 105 10.12 0.17 1.20
C ASN A 105 11.36 -0.55 1.77
N GLY A 106 12.54 -0.25 1.24
CA GLY A 106 13.78 -0.93 1.63
C GLY A 106 13.81 -2.39 1.17
N THR A 107 14.55 -3.22 1.91
CA THR A 107 14.57 -4.66 1.71
C THR A 107 13.41 -5.28 2.49
N ILE A 108 12.56 -6.03 1.79
CA ILE A 108 11.42 -6.69 2.42
C ILE A 108 11.91 -7.90 3.22
N LEU A 109 11.52 -7.99 4.48
CA LEU A 109 11.84 -9.08 5.38
C LEU A 109 10.70 -10.09 5.49
N THR A 110 9.48 -9.59 5.52
CA THR A 110 8.24 -10.38 5.60
C THR A 110 7.05 -9.53 5.20
N GLY A 111 5.92 -10.14 4.96
CA GLY A 111 4.65 -9.47 4.78
C GLY A 111 3.50 -10.26 5.37
N GLN A 112 2.41 -9.56 5.66
CA GLN A 112 1.19 -10.10 6.21
C GLN A 112 0.03 -9.69 5.30
N TRP A 113 -0.86 -10.63 5.05
CA TRP A 113 -2.17 -10.39 4.46
C TRP A 113 -3.22 -10.57 5.56
N SER A 114 -4.11 -9.60 5.70
CA SER A 114 -5.21 -9.65 6.66
C SER A 114 -6.53 -9.39 5.93
N VAL A 115 -7.45 -10.31 6.04
CA VAL A 115 -8.76 -10.24 5.38
C VAL A 115 -9.78 -9.67 6.36
N TYR A 116 -10.28 -8.48 6.09
CA TYR A 116 -11.32 -7.85 6.91
C TYR A 116 -12.72 -8.28 6.49
N GLU A 117 -12.92 -8.46 5.19
CA GLU A 117 -14.20 -8.88 4.61
C GLU A 117 -13.94 -9.88 3.48
N ALA A 118 -14.67 -10.97 3.46
CA ALA A 118 -14.56 -11.94 2.39
C ALA A 118 -15.23 -11.40 1.10
N PRO A 119 -14.73 -11.78 -0.09
CA PRO A 119 -15.40 -11.48 -1.34
C PRO A 119 -16.86 -11.94 -1.33
N ALA A 120 -17.79 -11.07 -1.72
CA ALA A 120 -19.23 -11.35 -1.61
C ALA A 120 -19.77 -12.16 -2.81
N THR A 121 -19.06 -12.12 -3.93
CA THR A 121 -19.43 -12.81 -5.19
C THR A 121 -18.19 -13.28 -5.91
N GLY A 122 -18.33 -14.33 -6.71
CA GLY A 122 -17.21 -14.94 -7.42
C GLY A 122 -16.48 -15.98 -6.59
N ASP A 123 -15.30 -16.34 -7.04
CA ASP A 123 -14.39 -17.23 -6.33
C ASP A 123 -13.63 -16.42 -5.27
N PRO A 124 -13.69 -16.79 -3.98
CA PRO A 124 -12.96 -16.09 -2.94
C PRO A 124 -11.46 -16.43 -2.89
N ASP A 125 -10.99 -17.32 -3.73
CA ASP A 125 -9.56 -17.70 -3.84
C ASP A 125 -8.79 -16.56 -4.53
N ILE A 126 -8.23 -15.67 -3.73
CA ILE A 126 -7.49 -14.51 -4.20
C ILE A 126 -6.05 -14.60 -3.75
N ASP A 127 -5.17 -14.58 -4.72
CA ASP A 127 -3.72 -14.65 -4.53
C ASP A 127 -3.06 -13.27 -4.57
N LEU A 128 -1.89 -13.16 -3.97
CA LEU A 128 -1.02 -12.00 -4.10
C LEU A 128 0.22 -12.36 -4.92
N TRP A 129 0.48 -11.58 -5.94
CA TRP A 129 1.61 -11.76 -6.85
C TRP A 129 2.48 -10.51 -6.95
N TYR A 130 3.70 -10.66 -7.46
CA TYR A 130 4.47 -9.55 -8.00
C TYR A 130 4.99 -9.84 -9.40
N ALA A 131 5.28 -8.78 -10.18
CA ALA A 131 5.86 -8.85 -11.51
C ALA A 131 6.76 -7.63 -11.79
N ASP A 132 7.50 -7.68 -12.91
CA ASP A 132 8.38 -6.56 -13.33
C ASP A 132 7.58 -5.39 -13.91
N GLU A 133 6.44 -5.64 -14.55
CA GLU A 133 5.67 -4.63 -15.26
C GLU A 133 4.53 -4.05 -14.43
N ALA A 134 4.23 -2.78 -14.70
CA ALA A 134 3.05 -2.08 -14.19
C ALA A 134 1.80 -2.29 -15.09
N THR A 135 1.95 -2.97 -16.23
CA THR A 135 0.99 -2.92 -17.34
C THR A 135 -0.03 -4.03 -17.36
N GLY A 136 -0.09 -4.84 -16.29
CA GLY A 136 -1.11 -5.89 -16.17
C GLY A 136 -2.51 -5.33 -16.36
N THR A 137 -3.27 -5.98 -17.25
CA THR A 137 -4.65 -5.58 -17.58
C THR A 137 -5.61 -6.52 -16.86
N GLU A 138 -6.71 -5.99 -16.37
CA GLU A 138 -7.80 -6.81 -15.83
C GLU A 138 -8.20 -7.90 -16.87
N ASP A 139 -8.54 -9.08 -16.39
CA ASP A 139 -8.82 -10.31 -17.15
C ASP A 139 -7.63 -10.91 -17.93
N ALA A 140 -6.46 -10.28 -17.92
CA ALA A 140 -5.29 -10.92 -18.48
C ALA A 140 -4.66 -11.88 -17.49
N ALA A 141 -4.19 -13.02 -17.98
CA ALA A 141 -3.50 -13.99 -17.14
C ALA A 141 -2.24 -13.39 -16.51
N ILE A 142 -2.08 -13.51 -15.20
CA ILE A 142 -0.89 -13.03 -14.47
C ILE A 142 0.41 -13.64 -15.01
N THR A 143 0.34 -14.84 -15.54
CA THR A 143 1.48 -15.54 -16.17
C THR A 143 1.97 -14.89 -17.47
N GLY A 144 1.23 -13.93 -18.02
CA GLY A 144 1.67 -13.11 -19.14
C GLY A 144 2.68 -12.02 -18.79
N LEU A 145 2.85 -11.72 -17.48
CA LEU A 145 3.81 -10.73 -17.01
C LEU A 145 5.21 -11.35 -16.83
N THR A 146 6.24 -10.51 -16.90
CA THR A 146 7.64 -10.94 -16.80
C THR A 146 8.05 -11.14 -15.34
N ASN A 147 8.76 -12.24 -15.06
CA ASN A 147 9.29 -12.57 -13.74
C ASN A 147 8.25 -12.48 -12.62
N GLN A 148 7.02 -12.89 -12.93
CA GLN A 148 5.97 -12.95 -11.93
C GLN A 148 6.26 -14.05 -10.89
N THR A 149 5.89 -13.80 -9.67
CA THR A 149 6.02 -14.75 -8.57
C THR A 149 4.84 -14.59 -7.62
N GLN A 150 4.25 -15.71 -7.24
CA GLN A 150 3.20 -15.75 -6.25
C GLN A 150 3.81 -15.55 -4.87
N LEU A 151 3.34 -14.52 -4.17
CA LEU A 151 3.72 -14.25 -2.78
C LEU A 151 2.88 -15.04 -1.80
N MET A 152 1.60 -15.14 -2.09
CA MET A 152 0.62 -15.79 -1.23
C MET A 152 -0.38 -16.55 -2.10
N ASN A 153 -0.65 -17.77 -1.67
CA ASN A 153 -1.69 -18.65 -2.17
C ASN A 153 -2.40 -19.22 -0.94
N ASN A 154 -3.53 -18.64 -0.60
CA ASN A 154 -4.20 -18.92 0.67
C ASN A 154 -5.48 -19.74 0.50
N GLY A 155 -5.86 -20.06 -0.72
CA GLY A 155 -7.19 -20.56 -1.02
C GLY A 155 -8.26 -19.52 -0.69
N ASP A 156 -9.45 -19.96 -0.38
CA ASP A 156 -10.60 -19.08 -0.12
C ASP A 156 -10.35 -18.08 1.01
N LEU A 157 -10.41 -16.80 0.70
CA LEU A 157 -10.30 -15.74 1.69
C LEU A 157 -11.54 -15.71 2.58
N THR A 158 -11.32 -15.77 3.88
CA THR A 158 -12.38 -15.67 4.89
C THR A 158 -12.14 -14.48 5.80
N ALA A 159 -13.21 -13.78 6.19
CA ALA A 159 -13.09 -12.64 7.09
C ALA A 159 -12.40 -13.04 8.40
N GLY A 160 -11.41 -12.27 8.80
CA GLY A 160 -10.58 -12.51 9.99
C GLY A 160 -9.39 -13.44 9.75
N SER A 161 -9.19 -13.98 8.54
CA SER A 161 -7.98 -14.75 8.25
C SER A 161 -6.76 -13.84 8.15
N ILE A 162 -5.63 -14.40 8.55
CA ILE A 162 -4.32 -13.74 8.49
C ILE A 162 -3.33 -14.75 7.92
N ASP A 163 -2.57 -14.31 6.94
CA ASP A 163 -1.53 -15.12 6.33
C ASP A 163 -0.23 -14.34 6.16
N TYR A 164 0.87 -15.04 5.93
CA TYR A 164 2.20 -14.44 5.89
C TYR A 164 2.99 -14.95 4.70
N PHE A 165 3.73 -14.08 4.04
CA PHE A 165 4.78 -14.50 3.13
C PHE A 165 6.16 -14.36 3.79
N THR A 166 7.03 -15.31 3.50
CA THR A 166 8.34 -15.46 4.15
C THR A 166 9.47 -14.98 3.27
N ALA A 167 10.65 -14.84 3.87
CA ALA A 167 11.85 -14.30 3.22
C ALA A 167 12.27 -14.97 1.89
N GLY A 168 11.84 -16.18 1.61
CA GLY A 168 12.14 -16.85 0.34
C GLY A 168 11.35 -16.37 -0.87
N THR A 169 10.28 -15.63 -0.64
CA THR A 169 9.34 -15.16 -1.69
C THR A 169 9.19 -13.64 -1.72
N VAL A 170 9.92 -12.93 -0.85
CA VAL A 170 9.82 -11.46 -0.78
C VAL A 170 10.26 -10.81 -2.09
N PRO A 171 9.51 -9.82 -2.59
CA PRO A 171 9.85 -9.15 -3.84
C PRO A 171 11.15 -8.35 -3.70
N ALA A 172 11.96 -8.36 -4.76
CA ALA A 172 13.05 -7.41 -4.91
C ALA A 172 12.50 -5.99 -5.12
N ALA A 173 13.39 -5.00 -5.12
CA ALA A 173 13.03 -3.64 -5.50
C ALA A 173 12.46 -3.57 -6.92
N ASP A 174 11.66 -2.55 -7.16
CA ASP A 174 11.04 -2.21 -8.45
C ASP A 174 10.06 -3.25 -9.01
N LYS A 175 9.48 -4.06 -8.12
CA LYS A 175 8.40 -4.99 -8.46
C LYS A 175 7.02 -4.37 -8.21
N TYR A 176 6.06 -4.74 -9.07
CA TYR A 176 4.68 -4.33 -8.95
C TYR A 176 3.85 -5.47 -8.34
N LEU A 177 2.95 -5.13 -7.43
CA LEU A 177 2.06 -6.06 -6.75
C LEU A 177 0.72 -6.15 -7.48
N TYR A 178 0.21 -7.36 -7.62
CA TYR A 178 -1.07 -7.69 -8.26
C TYR A 178 -1.92 -8.57 -7.36
#